data_55afffb58be125b4516e7b8072097884
#
_entry.id   55afffb58be125b4516e7b8072097884
#
_cell.length_a   1.000
_cell.length_b   1.000
_cell.length_c   1.000
_cell.angle_alpha   90.00
_cell.angle_beta   90.00
_cell.angle_gamma   90.00
#
_symmetry.space_group_name_H-M   'P 1'
#
loop_
_entity.id
_entity.type
_entity.pdbx_description
1 polymer ?
#
loop_
_entity_poly.entity_id
_entity_poly.type
_entity_poly.pdbx_seq_one_letter_code
_entity_poly.pdbx_strand_id
1 'polypeptide(L)'
;MTITRISKKIMAACLGLGLLASLPAAADDLDVLGQFLEQNFPTQDDPLGAFALQNPAGQIEAQAAMAGPLLTSQSALIVNNRTGEVLFQKNPNRVMPIASISKLMSAIVVLDAGQNMNERISITDAEIDRLKGTGSRLSIGTTLTRSELLHLSLMSSENRATHALGRNYPGGMSAFVEAMNRKAQSLGMSNSRFYEPTGLDFRNVSTASDLNKLVQAASRYPLISRNSTSNYGSVYTSNGRQQSYKNSNALVREGGWNIELQKTGYIREAGRSMVVKASVQNQPVTIVLLNSPSSLSRVNDARKIESWMLQRPS
;
A
#
# COMPACT_ATOMS: atom_id res chain seq x y z
N MET A 1 6.97 20.95 -52.98
CA MET A 1 8.42 20.61 -53.00
C MET A 1 9.11 20.91 -51.69
N THR A 2 8.43 20.76 -50.54
CA THR A 2 8.92 21.22 -49.21
C THR A 2 8.95 20.12 -48.12
N ILE A 3 8.44 18.94 -48.42
CA ILE A 3 8.35 17.86 -47.39
C ILE A 3 9.63 16.97 -47.34
N THR A 4 10.43 16.96 -48.42
CA THR A 4 11.60 16.07 -48.55
C THR A 4 12.86 16.61 -47.81
N ARG A 5 12.91 17.88 -47.40
CA ARG A 5 14.07 18.44 -46.71
C ARG A 5 14.04 18.29 -45.17
N ILE A 6 12.85 18.17 -44.56
CA ILE A 6 12.70 17.99 -43.12
C ILE A 6 13.07 16.55 -42.72
N SER A 7 12.74 15.57 -43.54
CA SER A 7 13.04 14.15 -43.30
C SER A 7 14.54 13.84 -43.23
N LYS A 8 15.38 14.53 -44.00
CA LYS A 8 16.83 14.29 -44.03
C LYS A 8 17.58 14.86 -42.81
N LYS A 9 17.10 15.95 -42.21
CA LYS A 9 17.72 16.52 -41.00
C LYS A 9 17.38 15.73 -39.75
N ILE A 10 16.18 15.16 -39.66
CA ILE A 10 15.78 14.28 -38.52
C ILE A 10 16.54 12.96 -38.58
N MET A 11 16.79 12.41 -39.77
CA MET A 11 17.56 11.16 -39.94
C MET A 11 19.04 11.33 -39.59
N ALA A 12 19.65 12.52 -39.80
CA ALA A 12 21.03 12.79 -39.43
C ALA A 12 21.20 12.95 -37.90
N ALA A 13 20.19 13.47 -37.18
CA ALA A 13 20.19 13.57 -35.71
C ALA A 13 20.08 12.20 -35.04
N CYS A 14 19.30 11.25 -35.62
CA CYS A 14 19.20 9.88 -35.08
C CYS A 14 20.48 9.06 -35.30
N LEU A 15 21.25 9.31 -36.34
CA LEU A 15 22.52 8.63 -36.58
C LEU A 15 23.66 9.10 -35.68
N GLY A 16 23.60 10.36 -35.18
CA GLY A 16 24.57 10.89 -34.22
C GLY A 16 24.43 10.32 -32.81
N LEU A 17 23.21 9.95 -32.39
CA LEU A 17 22.96 9.35 -31.10
C LEU A 17 23.39 7.88 -30.99
N GLY A 18 23.50 7.17 -32.10
CA GLY A 18 23.95 5.75 -32.15
C GLY A 18 25.43 5.56 -31.87
N LEU A 19 26.27 6.58 -31.96
CA LEU A 19 27.73 6.51 -31.73
C LEU A 19 28.14 6.82 -30.28
N LEU A 20 27.18 7.31 -29.42
CA LEU A 20 27.44 7.60 -28.01
C LEU A 20 27.23 6.38 -27.06
N ALA A 21 26.79 5.25 -27.60
CA ALA A 21 26.42 4.06 -26.80
C ALA A 21 27.65 3.20 -26.38
N SER A 22 28.90 3.60 -26.64
CA SER A 22 30.11 2.80 -26.36
C SER A 22 31.16 3.48 -25.46
N LEU A 23 30.83 4.51 -24.70
CA LEU A 23 31.72 5.12 -23.73
C LEU A 23 31.35 4.67 -22.30
N PRO A 24 32.36 4.41 -21.43
CA PRO A 24 32.10 3.99 -20.05
C PRO A 24 31.52 5.17 -19.25
N ALA A 25 30.48 4.87 -18.44
CA ALA A 25 29.82 5.83 -17.56
C ALA A 25 30.80 6.47 -16.57
N ALA A 26 31.07 7.76 -16.77
CA ALA A 26 31.72 8.65 -15.80
C ALA A 26 30.76 9.83 -15.51
N ALA A 27 30.83 10.36 -14.31
CA ALA A 27 29.85 11.27 -13.69
C ALA A 27 29.64 12.66 -14.32
N ASP A 28 30.07 12.90 -15.59
CA ASP A 28 30.06 14.21 -16.25
C ASP A 28 29.22 14.27 -17.55
N ASP A 29 28.34 13.28 -17.80
CA ASP A 29 27.58 13.20 -19.06
C ASP A 29 26.58 14.34 -19.32
N LEU A 30 26.18 15.08 -18.30
CA LEU A 30 25.31 16.27 -18.44
C LEU A 30 26.04 17.47 -19.06
N ASP A 31 27.35 17.59 -18.82
CA ASP A 31 28.16 18.68 -19.35
C ASP A 31 28.47 18.48 -20.83
N VAL A 32 28.70 17.26 -21.28
CA VAL A 32 28.95 16.92 -22.68
C VAL A 32 27.74 17.21 -23.59
N LEU A 33 26.54 16.91 -23.10
CA LEU A 33 25.30 17.21 -23.82
C LEU A 33 25.03 18.72 -23.88
N GLY A 34 25.31 19.43 -22.78
CA GLY A 34 25.23 20.89 -22.71
C GLY A 34 26.18 21.55 -23.73
N GLN A 35 27.45 21.18 -23.73
CA GLN A 35 28.45 21.66 -24.67
C GLN A 35 28.15 21.32 -26.14
N PHE A 36 27.62 20.13 -26.40
CA PHE A 36 27.19 19.71 -27.74
C PHE A 36 26.02 20.58 -28.25
N LEU A 37 25.03 20.84 -27.38
CA LEU A 37 23.90 21.70 -27.71
C LEU A 37 24.30 23.14 -27.95
N GLU A 38 25.21 23.72 -27.14
CA GLU A 38 25.74 25.08 -27.31
C GLU A 38 26.54 25.24 -28.61
N GLN A 39 27.35 24.24 -28.96
CA GLN A 39 28.19 24.30 -30.18
C GLN A 39 27.39 24.11 -31.48
N ASN A 40 26.33 23.30 -31.45
CA ASN A 40 25.59 22.95 -32.68
C ASN A 40 24.28 23.76 -32.86
N PHE A 41 23.81 24.41 -31.81
CA PHE A 41 22.59 25.21 -31.79
C PHE A 41 22.84 26.51 -31.02
N PRO A 42 23.65 27.48 -31.59
CA PRO A 42 23.94 28.75 -30.93
C PRO A 42 22.64 29.51 -30.69
N THR A 43 22.41 29.82 -29.43
CA THR A 43 21.22 30.36 -28.85
C THR A 43 21.12 31.86 -28.99
N GLN A 44 20.50 32.39 -30.05
CA GLN A 44 19.87 33.72 -29.92
C GLN A 44 18.32 33.65 -29.93
N ASP A 45 17.72 32.50 -30.34
CA ASP A 45 16.27 32.33 -30.39
C ASP A 45 15.80 30.91 -29.96
N ASP A 46 16.48 30.28 -28.98
CA ASP A 46 16.06 28.96 -28.48
C ASP A 46 15.20 29.09 -27.21
N PRO A 47 13.88 28.85 -27.29
CA PRO A 47 13.00 28.91 -26.12
C PRO A 47 13.34 27.89 -25.04
N LEU A 48 14.04 26.77 -25.37
CA LEU A 48 14.50 25.78 -24.40
C LEU A 48 15.72 26.24 -23.63
N GLY A 49 16.67 26.97 -24.26
CA GLY A 49 17.81 27.59 -23.60
C GLY A 49 17.40 28.69 -22.64
N ALA A 50 16.42 29.52 -23.05
CA ALA A 50 15.85 30.53 -22.17
C ALA A 50 15.10 29.93 -20.95
N PHE A 51 14.45 28.80 -21.14
CA PHE A 51 13.80 28.06 -20.05
C PHE A 51 14.81 27.45 -19.05
N ALA A 52 15.91 26.89 -19.57
CA ALA A 52 16.98 26.31 -18.73
C ALA A 52 17.71 27.38 -17.89
N LEU A 53 17.90 28.58 -18.43
CA LEU A 53 18.53 29.71 -17.71
C LEU A 53 17.63 30.34 -16.66
N GLN A 54 16.29 30.23 -16.81
CA GLN A 54 15.32 30.81 -15.88
C GLN A 54 14.93 29.83 -14.75
N ASN A 55 15.21 28.54 -14.90
CA ASN A 55 14.88 27.52 -13.90
C ASN A 55 16.12 26.66 -13.56
N PRO A 56 16.99 27.13 -12.66
CA PRO A 56 18.11 26.32 -12.19
C PRO A 56 17.61 25.02 -11.55
N ALA A 57 18.37 23.94 -11.68
CA ALA A 57 18.01 22.58 -11.26
C ALA A 57 17.33 22.51 -9.88
N GLY A 58 17.75 23.33 -8.93
CA GLY A 58 17.15 23.42 -7.61
C GLY A 58 15.70 23.96 -7.58
N GLN A 59 15.28 24.75 -8.58
CA GLN A 59 13.88 25.21 -8.70
C GLN A 59 12.99 24.13 -9.32
N ILE A 60 13.55 23.33 -10.23
CA ILE A 60 12.84 22.17 -10.82
C ILE A 60 12.64 21.09 -9.77
N GLU A 61 13.63 20.80 -8.94
CA GLU A 61 13.53 19.85 -7.83
C GLU A 61 12.55 20.34 -6.75
N ALA A 62 12.57 21.61 -6.38
CA ALA A 62 11.63 22.22 -5.44
C ALA A 62 10.18 22.17 -5.98
N GLN A 63 10.00 22.42 -7.28
CA GLN A 63 8.69 22.38 -7.93
C GLN A 63 8.17 20.93 -8.07
N ALA A 64 9.04 19.96 -8.33
CA ALA A 64 8.71 18.52 -8.33
C ALA A 64 8.37 18.04 -6.91
N ALA A 65 9.07 18.50 -5.88
CA ALA A 65 8.77 18.20 -4.49
C ALA A 65 7.40 18.76 -4.06
N MET A 66 6.98 19.90 -4.58
CA MET A 66 5.66 20.50 -4.37
C MET A 66 4.54 19.77 -5.14
N ALA A 67 4.85 19.22 -6.33
CA ALA A 67 3.86 18.53 -7.17
C ALA A 67 3.37 17.21 -6.61
N GLY A 68 4.07 16.62 -5.64
CA GLY A 68 3.76 15.33 -5.05
C GLY A 68 4.20 14.11 -5.89
N PRO A 69 4.15 12.89 -5.33
CA PRO A 69 4.66 11.71 -5.99
C PRO A 69 3.74 11.23 -7.11
N LEU A 70 4.31 10.81 -8.25
CA LEU A 70 3.57 10.17 -9.35
C LEU A 70 3.26 8.71 -9.00
N LEU A 71 2.04 8.45 -8.57
CA LEU A 71 1.57 7.15 -8.10
C LEU A 71 0.71 6.41 -9.14
N THR A 72 0.93 5.09 -9.24
CA THR A 72 0.13 4.18 -10.08
C THR A 72 -1.17 3.77 -9.41
N SER A 73 -1.25 3.82 -8.09
CA SER A 73 -2.48 3.59 -7.31
C SER A 73 -3.59 4.53 -7.75
N GLN A 74 -4.83 4.02 -7.88
CA GLN A 74 -5.97 4.84 -8.34
C GLN A 74 -6.46 5.82 -7.27
N SER A 75 -6.33 5.44 -5.99
CA SER A 75 -6.59 6.32 -4.85
C SER A 75 -5.41 6.25 -3.89
N ALA A 76 -5.02 7.40 -3.35
CA ALA A 76 -3.93 7.51 -2.39
C ALA A 76 -4.19 8.64 -1.39
N LEU A 77 -3.70 8.44 -0.16
CA LEU A 77 -3.73 9.46 0.88
C LEU A 77 -2.49 9.32 1.76
N ILE A 78 -1.82 10.45 2.02
CA ILE A 78 -0.69 10.53 2.95
C ILE A 78 -1.03 11.61 3.98
N VAL A 79 -1.03 11.23 5.26
CA VAL A 79 -1.37 12.12 6.37
C VAL A 79 -0.25 12.12 7.39
N ASN A 80 0.17 13.30 7.82
CA ASN A 80 1.03 13.47 8.98
C ASN A 80 0.23 13.18 10.25
N ASN A 81 0.60 12.14 10.98
CA ASN A 81 -0.16 11.70 12.16
C ASN A 81 0.05 12.62 13.39
N ARG A 82 1.05 13.51 13.37
CA ARG A 82 1.30 14.47 14.45
C ARG A 82 0.42 15.69 14.31
N THR A 83 0.30 16.20 13.09
CA THR A 83 -0.41 17.47 12.82
C THR A 83 -1.83 17.26 12.28
N GLY A 84 -2.12 16.08 11.71
CA GLY A 84 -3.34 15.81 10.94
C GLY A 84 -3.31 16.35 9.52
N GLU A 85 -2.21 16.98 9.10
CA GLU A 85 -2.07 17.55 7.77
C GLU A 85 -2.11 16.48 6.68
N VAL A 86 -2.88 16.74 5.62
CA VAL A 86 -2.87 15.93 4.40
C VAL A 86 -1.69 16.37 3.54
N LEU A 87 -0.63 15.55 3.53
CA LEU A 87 0.60 15.83 2.77
C LEU A 87 0.42 15.60 1.27
N PHE A 88 -0.39 14.61 0.91
CA PHE A 88 -0.74 14.27 -0.47
C PHE A 88 -2.06 13.53 -0.54
N GLN A 89 -2.82 13.77 -1.59
CA GLN A 89 -4.06 13.03 -1.87
C GLN A 89 -4.33 12.88 -3.36
N LYS A 90 -4.87 11.71 -3.71
CA LYS A 90 -5.36 11.37 -5.05
C LYS A 90 -6.66 10.59 -4.90
N ASN A 91 -7.78 11.14 -5.36
CA ASN A 91 -9.10 10.52 -5.26
C ASN A 91 -9.43 9.98 -3.84
N PRO A 92 -9.20 10.75 -2.74
CA PRO A 92 -9.21 10.21 -1.37
C PRO A 92 -10.59 9.74 -0.91
N ASN A 93 -11.66 10.25 -1.51
CA ASN A 93 -13.05 9.93 -1.17
C ASN A 93 -13.73 8.98 -2.17
N ARG A 94 -12.97 8.42 -3.13
CA ARG A 94 -13.50 7.42 -4.05
C ARG A 94 -13.78 6.12 -3.30
N VAL A 95 -15.03 5.69 -3.31
CA VAL A 95 -15.45 4.41 -2.73
C VAL A 95 -14.97 3.27 -3.62
N MET A 96 -14.28 2.30 -3.04
CA MET A 96 -13.69 1.16 -3.76
C MET A 96 -13.70 -0.09 -2.88
N PRO A 97 -13.68 -1.30 -3.48
CA PRO A 97 -13.41 -2.52 -2.73
C PRO A 97 -12.03 -2.46 -2.06
N ILE A 98 -11.94 -2.91 -0.81
CA ILE A 98 -10.71 -2.78 0.00
C ILE A 98 -10.03 -4.11 0.30
N ALA A 99 -10.64 -5.21 -0.11
CA ALA A 99 -10.12 -6.55 0.12
C ALA A 99 -9.72 -6.76 1.60
N SER A 100 -8.63 -7.46 1.84
CA SER A 100 -8.15 -7.83 3.19
C SER A 100 -7.74 -6.67 4.10
N ILE A 101 -7.82 -5.40 3.65
CA ILE A 101 -7.72 -4.27 4.58
C ILE A 101 -8.87 -4.33 5.60
N SER A 102 -10.01 -4.92 5.24
CA SER A 102 -11.15 -5.22 6.13
C SER A 102 -10.74 -5.93 7.43
N LYS A 103 -9.65 -6.71 7.41
CA LYS A 103 -9.16 -7.45 8.58
C LYS A 103 -8.66 -6.56 9.71
N LEU A 104 -8.35 -5.28 9.45
CA LEU A 104 -8.09 -4.32 10.53
C LEU A 104 -9.36 -4.02 11.33
N MET A 105 -10.49 -3.84 10.65
CA MET A 105 -11.78 -3.68 11.32
C MET A 105 -12.16 -4.95 12.08
N SER A 106 -11.99 -6.12 11.46
CA SER A 106 -12.23 -7.42 12.13
C SER A 106 -11.39 -7.57 13.39
N ALA A 107 -10.10 -7.18 13.35
CA ALA A 107 -9.23 -7.25 14.50
C ALA A 107 -9.69 -6.32 15.66
N ILE A 108 -10.13 -5.11 15.35
CA ILE A 108 -10.69 -4.19 16.35
C ILE A 108 -11.91 -4.82 17.01
N VAL A 109 -12.86 -5.35 16.21
CA VAL A 109 -14.10 -5.96 16.73
C VAL A 109 -13.80 -7.19 17.59
N VAL A 110 -12.83 -8.04 17.20
CA VAL A 110 -12.39 -9.18 18.03
C VAL A 110 -11.86 -8.71 19.38
N LEU A 111 -11.04 -7.67 19.42
CA LEU A 111 -10.46 -7.17 20.66
C LEU A 111 -11.48 -6.42 21.53
N ASP A 112 -12.37 -5.64 20.92
CA ASP A 112 -13.45 -4.93 21.64
C ASP A 112 -14.43 -5.89 22.31
N ALA A 113 -14.59 -7.10 21.78
CA ALA A 113 -15.45 -8.13 22.38
C ALA A 113 -14.94 -8.64 23.74
N GLY A 114 -13.66 -8.40 24.08
CA GLY A 114 -13.07 -8.82 25.36
C GLY A 114 -13.05 -10.33 25.59
N GLN A 115 -13.19 -11.15 24.53
CA GLN A 115 -13.18 -12.60 24.63
C GLN A 115 -11.80 -13.13 25.04
N ASN A 116 -11.77 -14.29 25.69
CA ASN A 116 -10.53 -14.93 26.08
C ASN A 116 -9.63 -15.22 24.86
N MET A 117 -8.47 -14.60 24.80
CA MET A 117 -7.52 -14.75 23.70
C MET A 117 -6.82 -16.13 23.68
N ASN A 118 -6.87 -16.87 24.77
CA ASN A 118 -6.35 -18.24 24.87
C ASN A 118 -7.41 -19.31 24.54
N GLU A 119 -8.67 -18.90 24.30
CA GLU A 119 -9.70 -19.82 23.86
C GLU A 119 -9.32 -20.49 22.53
N ARG A 120 -9.45 -21.81 22.51
CA ARG A 120 -9.10 -22.62 21.35
C ARG A 120 -10.28 -22.73 20.38
N ILE A 121 -10.04 -22.41 19.13
CA ILE A 121 -11.03 -22.38 18.05
C ILE A 121 -10.57 -23.33 16.95
N SER A 122 -11.45 -24.24 16.54
CA SER A 122 -11.18 -25.18 15.45
C SER A 122 -11.62 -24.61 14.10
N ILE A 123 -10.77 -24.80 13.10
CA ILE A 123 -11.08 -24.53 11.69
C ILE A 123 -11.97 -25.67 11.18
N THR A 124 -13.10 -25.31 10.60
CA THR A 124 -14.12 -26.25 10.11
C THR A 124 -14.38 -26.03 8.61
N ASP A 125 -15.30 -26.77 8.03
CA ASP A 125 -15.76 -26.60 6.65
C ASP A 125 -16.42 -25.23 6.40
N ALA A 126 -16.89 -24.57 7.46
CA ALA A 126 -17.45 -23.23 7.40
C ALA A 126 -16.38 -22.18 6.96
N GLU A 127 -15.09 -22.45 7.16
CA GLU A 127 -13.98 -21.60 6.77
C GLU A 127 -13.51 -21.82 5.33
N ILE A 128 -14.14 -22.70 4.56
CA ILE A 128 -13.85 -22.87 3.12
C ILE A 128 -14.38 -21.65 2.37
N ASP A 129 -13.48 -20.96 1.67
CA ASP A 129 -13.87 -19.83 0.81
C ASP A 129 -14.65 -20.33 -0.42
N ARG A 130 -15.96 -20.07 -0.41
CA ARG A 130 -16.89 -20.38 -1.51
C ARG A 130 -17.18 -19.17 -2.42
N LEU A 131 -16.65 -17.98 -2.07
CA LEU A 131 -16.83 -16.76 -2.85
C LEU A 131 -15.82 -16.65 -3.99
N LYS A 132 -14.55 -16.89 -3.68
CA LYS A 132 -13.42 -16.73 -4.61
C LYS A 132 -12.63 -18.03 -4.82
N GLY A 133 -12.91 -19.07 -4.05
CA GLY A 133 -12.17 -20.34 -4.13
C GLY A 133 -10.69 -20.20 -3.70
N THR A 134 -10.36 -19.25 -2.84
CA THR A 134 -8.98 -19.05 -2.41
C THR A 134 -8.50 -20.21 -1.55
N GLY A 135 -7.30 -20.72 -1.86
CA GLY A 135 -6.66 -21.74 -1.04
C GLY A 135 -6.20 -21.19 0.32
N SER A 136 -6.06 -22.11 1.28
CA SER A 136 -5.47 -21.81 2.59
C SER A 136 -4.51 -22.93 2.98
N ARG A 137 -3.44 -22.56 3.68
CA ARG A 137 -2.49 -23.50 4.30
C ARG A 137 -2.94 -23.95 5.69
N LEU A 138 -3.96 -23.31 6.24
CA LEU A 138 -4.56 -23.68 7.52
C LEU A 138 -5.60 -24.78 7.27
N SER A 139 -5.22 -26.03 7.51
CA SER A 139 -6.08 -27.19 7.23
C SER A 139 -7.30 -27.26 8.16
N ILE A 140 -8.39 -27.81 7.65
CA ILE A 140 -9.58 -28.14 8.44
C ILE A 140 -9.20 -29.08 9.59
N GLY A 141 -9.85 -28.94 10.74
CA GLY A 141 -9.54 -29.65 11.98
C GLY A 141 -8.40 -29.01 12.79
N THR A 142 -7.64 -28.07 12.23
CA THR A 142 -6.62 -27.34 12.99
C THR A 142 -7.28 -26.52 14.09
N THR A 143 -6.78 -26.63 15.32
CA THR A 143 -7.28 -25.91 16.48
C THR A 143 -6.20 -24.99 17.02
N LEU A 144 -6.46 -23.69 17.00
CA LEU A 144 -5.57 -22.60 17.42
C LEU A 144 -6.24 -21.74 18.47
N THR A 145 -5.42 -21.01 19.24
CA THR A 145 -5.96 -19.98 20.12
C THR A 145 -6.50 -18.80 19.32
N ARG A 146 -7.43 -18.05 19.89
CA ARG A 146 -7.94 -16.80 19.31
C ARG A 146 -6.78 -15.83 18.98
N SER A 147 -5.76 -15.78 19.83
CA SER A 147 -4.55 -14.98 19.63
C SER A 147 -3.75 -15.41 18.40
N GLU A 148 -3.54 -16.72 18.20
CA GLU A 148 -2.85 -17.26 17.02
C GLU A 148 -3.64 -16.99 15.74
N LEU A 149 -4.96 -17.16 15.77
CA LEU A 149 -5.82 -16.82 14.64
C LEU A 149 -5.74 -15.33 14.29
N LEU A 150 -5.76 -14.44 15.29
CA LEU A 150 -5.61 -13.00 15.08
C LEU A 150 -4.24 -12.65 14.49
N HIS A 151 -3.17 -13.30 14.96
CA HIS A 151 -1.83 -13.14 14.41
C HIS A 151 -1.77 -13.55 12.93
N LEU A 152 -2.27 -14.73 12.56
CA LEU A 152 -2.30 -15.18 11.17
C LEU A 152 -3.16 -14.26 10.28
N SER A 153 -4.29 -13.79 10.78
CA SER A 153 -5.19 -12.85 10.10
C SER A 153 -4.48 -11.56 9.71
N LEU A 154 -3.71 -10.97 10.62
CA LEU A 154 -3.05 -9.67 10.42
C LEU A 154 -1.73 -9.79 9.69
N MET A 155 -0.86 -10.73 10.06
CA MET A 155 0.47 -10.91 9.49
C MET A 155 0.41 -11.46 8.06
N SER A 156 -0.17 -12.64 7.91
CA SER A 156 -0.20 -13.37 6.62
C SER A 156 -1.48 -13.19 5.82
N SER A 157 -2.45 -12.46 6.39
CA SER A 157 -3.77 -12.24 5.77
C SER A 157 -4.59 -13.53 5.62
N GLU A 158 -4.45 -14.48 6.56
CA GLU A 158 -5.10 -15.80 6.51
C GLU A 158 -6.63 -15.67 6.60
N ASN A 159 -7.34 -16.12 5.55
CA ASN A 159 -8.78 -15.96 5.43
C ASN A 159 -9.54 -16.88 6.38
N ARG A 160 -9.13 -18.15 6.50
CA ARG A 160 -9.79 -19.11 7.41
C ARG A 160 -9.65 -18.65 8.86
N ALA A 161 -8.48 -18.14 9.25
CA ALA A 161 -8.28 -17.59 10.59
C ALA A 161 -9.24 -16.44 10.87
N THR A 162 -9.37 -15.52 9.93
CA THR A 162 -10.27 -14.35 10.08
C THR A 162 -11.74 -14.76 10.14
N HIS A 163 -12.15 -15.70 9.27
CA HIS A 163 -13.53 -16.18 9.24
C HIS A 163 -13.87 -16.92 10.54
N ALA A 164 -12.97 -17.76 11.05
CA ALA A 164 -13.16 -18.48 12.33
C ALA A 164 -13.30 -17.49 13.51
N LEU A 165 -12.56 -16.39 13.52
CA LEU A 165 -12.73 -15.32 14.54
C LEU A 165 -14.14 -14.73 14.48
N GLY A 166 -14.65 -14.41 13.29
CA GLY A 166 -16.00 -13.88 13.11
C GLY A 166 -17.09 -14.89 13.48
N ARG A 167 -16.93 -16.15 13.09
CA ARG A 167 -17.89 -17.22 13.43
C ARG A 167 -17.99 -17.46 14.94
N ASN A 168 -16.88 -17.31 15.66
CA ASN A 168 -16.81 -17.48 17.11
C ASN A 168 -17.01 -16.18 17.91
N TYR A 169 -17.54 -15.15 17.27
CA TYR A 169 -17.95 -13.92 17.94
C TYR A 169 -19.28 -14.15 18.70
N PRO A 170 -19.54 -13.46 19.81
CA PRO A 170 -20.84 -13.53 20.50
C PRO A 170 -21.99 -13.16 19.56
N GLY A 171 -22.89 -14.08 19.30
CA GLY A 171 -23.98 -13.93 18.33
C GLY A 171 -23.61 -14.36 16.90
N GLY A 172 -22.38 -14.87 16.68
CA GLY A 172 -21.94 -15.45 15.43
C GLY A 172 -21.60 -14.41 14.34
N MET A 173 -21.55 -14.88 13.09
CA MET A 173 -21.08 -14.08 11.94
C MET A 173 -21.94 -12.83 11.69
N SER A 174 -23.25 -12.92 11.79
CA SER A 174 -24.14 -11.76 11.58
C SER A 174 -23.85 -10.65 12.59
N ALA A 175 -23.79 -11.00 13.88
CA ALA A 175 -23.49 -10.04 14.95
C ALA A 175 -22.08 -9.44 14.79
N PHE A 176 -21.10 -10.23 14.28
CA PHE A 176 -19.77 -9.75 13.99
C PHE A 176 -19.77 -8.68 12.90
N VAL A 177 -20.43 -8.94 11.77
CA VAL A 177 -20.54 -7.99 10.65
C VAL A 177 -21.28 -6.72 11.06
N GLU A 178 -22.34 -6.86 11.85
CA GLU A 178 -23.05 -5.70 12.44
C GLU A 178 -22.11 -4.89 13.34
N ALA A 179 -21.28 -5.54 14.17
CA ALA A 179 -20.30 -4.87 15.01
C ALA A 179 -19.22 -4.14 14.17
N MET A 180 -18.78 -4.72 13.06
CA MET A 180 -17.87 -4.04 12.13
C MET A 180 -18.49 -2.75 11.59
N ASN A 181 -19.75 -2.79 11.17
CA ASN A 181 -20.43 -1.62 10.63
C ASN A 181 -20.75 -0.57 11.73
N ARG A 182 -21.17 -1.00 12.94
CA ARG A 182 -21.32 -0.06 14.08
C ARG A 182 -19.99 0.60 14.44
N LYS A 183 -18.89 -0.14 14.45
CA LYS A 183 -17.56 0.43 14.68
C LYS A 183 -17.19 1.43 13.58
N ALA A 184 -17.44 1.14 12.31
CA ALA A 184 -17.22 2.07 11.22
C ALA A 184 -17.97 3.39 11.43
N GLN A 185 -19.25 3.33 11.81
CA GLN A 185 -20.04 4.52 12.12
C GLN A 185 -19.45 5.30 13.30
N SER A 186 -19.05 4.62 14.39
CA SER A 186 -18.46 5.28 15.56
C SER A 186 -17.13 5.96 15.26
N LEU A 187 -16.39 5.51 14.23
CA LEU A 187 -15.16 6.10 13.73
C LEU A 187 -15.41 7.21 12.68
N GLY A 188 -16.66 7.49 12.33
CA GLY A 188 -17.03 8.46 11.29
C GLY A 188 -16.64 7.99 9.89
N MET A 189 -16.58 6.67 9.63
CA MET A 189 -16.27 6.07 8.32
C MET A 189 -17.56 5.97 7.49
N SER A 190 -18.13 7.12 7.11
CA SER A 190 -19.45 7.23 6.48
C SER A 190 -19.54 6.60 5.07
N ASN A 191 -18.42 6.42 4.41
CA ASN A 191 -18.32 5.84 3.06
C ASN A 191 -17.81 4.38 3.08
N SER A 192 -17.91 3.70 4.25
CA SER A 192 -17.43 2.35 4.43
C SER A 192 -18.57 1.39 4.75
N ARG A 193 -18.50 0.19 4.18
CA ARG A 193 -19.46 -0.88 4.43
C ARG A 193 -18.76 -2.22 4.45
N PHE A 194 -19.14 -3.07 5.41
CA PHE A 194 -18.64 -4.44 5.58
C PHE A 194 -19.76 -5.44 5.45
N TYR A 195 -19.54 -6.52 4.71
CA TYR A 195 -20.48 -7.62 4.47
C TYR A 195 -19.97 -8.95 5.03
N GLU A 196 -18.65 -9.04 5.23
CA GLU A 196 -18.01 -10.20 5.83
C GLU A 196 -16.61 -9.82 6.40
N PRO A 197 -15.98 -10.68 7.25
CA PRO A 197 -14.79 -10.27 8.00
C PRO A 197 -13.49 -10.23 7.20
N THR A 198 -13.38 -10.94 6.06
CA THR A 198 -12.10 -11.23 5.41
C THR A 198 -11.70 -10.23 4.33
N GLY A 199 -12.67 -9.59 3.68
CA GLY A 199 -12.51 -8.75 2.50
C GLY A 199 -12.48 -9.54 1.19
N LEU A 200 -12.94 -10.78 1.16
CA LEU A 200 -13.14 -11.56 -0.06
C LEU A 200 -14.35 -11.08 -0.86
N ASP A 201 -15.37 -10.59 -0.17
CA ASP A 201 -16.53 -9.98 -0.81
C ASP A 201 -16.17 -8.56 -1.28
N PHE A 202 -16.31 -8.31 -2.59
CA PHE A 202 -16.03 -6.99 -3.19
C PHE A 202 -16.94 -5.87 -2.68
N ARG A 203 -18.05 -6.21 -2.03
CA ARG A 203 -18.95 -5.25 -1.38
C ARG A 203 -18.36 -4.67 -0.08
N ASN A 204 -17.29 -5.26 0.48
CA ASN A 204 -16.48 -4.60 1.50
C ASN A 204 -15.77 -3.41 0.87
N VAL A 205 -16.34 -2.23 1.06
CA VAL A 205 -15.89 -0.99 0.44
C VAL A 205 -15.51 0.07 1.46
N SER A 206 -14.62 0.96 1.05
CA SER A 206 -14.21 2.13 1.83
C SER A 206 -13.58 3.18 0.92
N THR A 207 -13.12 4.27 1.51
CA THR A 207 -12.32 5.34 0.88
C THR A 207 -10.95 5.45 1.54
N ALA A 208 -9.98 6.08 0.89
CA ALA A 208 -8.67 6.32 1.53
C ALA A 208 -8.82 7.21 2.78
N SER A 209 -9.74 8.17 2.76
CA SER A 209 -10.06 9.03 3.93
C SER A 209 -10.59 8.23 5.12
N ASP A 210 -11.53 7.31 4.89
CA ASP A 210 -12.08 6.48 5.96
C ASP A 210 -11.06 5.44 6.44
N LEU A 211 -10.24 4.87 5.55
CA LEU A 211 -9.18 3.94 5.94
C LEU A 211 -8.10 4.61 6.78
N ASN A 212 -7.81 5.90 6.59
CA ASN A 212 -6.95 6.64 7.51
C ASN A 212 -7.53 6.62 8.94
N LYS A 213 -8.84 6.87 9.11
CA LYS A 213 -9.52 6.79 10.42
C LYS A 213 -9.40 5.39 11.01
N LEU A 214 -9.58 4.34 10.19
CA LEU A 214 -9.43 2.95 10.61
C LEU A 214 -8.00 2.66 11.09
N VAL A 215 -6.97 3.11 10.37
CA VAL A 215 -5.56 2.93 10.75
C VAL A 215 -5.27 3.64 12.08
N GLN A 216 -5.75 4.87 12.26
CA GLN A 216 -5.61 5.60 13.53
C GLN A 216 -6.28 4.86 14.69
N ALA A 217 -7.48 4.31 14.48
CA ALA A 217 -8.17 3.53 15.51
C ALA A 217 -7.41 2.22 15.82
N ALA A 218 -7.03 1.47 14.79
CA ALA A 218 -6.32 0.19 14.92
C ALA A 218 -4.96 0.34 15.63
N SER A 219 -4.25 1.44 15.41
CA SER A 219 -2.95 1.69 16.04
C SER A 219 -3.03 1.93 17.56
N ARG A 220 -4.22 2.14 18.12
CA ARG A 220 -4.43 2.21 19.57
C ARG A 220 -4.43 0.83 20.25
N TYR A 221 -4.42 -0.24 19.46
CA TYR A 221 -4.38 -1.63 19.95
C TYR A 221 -2.97 -2.20 19.75
N PRO A 222 -2.14 -2.29 20.80
CA PRO A 222 -0.75 -2.77 20.66
C PRO A 222 -0.66 -4.16 20.04
N LEU A 223 -1.68 -5.01 20.25
CA LEU A 223 -1.72 -6.35 19.67
C LEU A 223 -1.92 -6.32 18.14
N ILE A 224 -2.71 -5.37 17.62
CA ILE A 224 -2.87 -5.19 16.17
C ILE A 224 -1.55 -4.71 15.55
N SER A 225 -0.90 -3.71 16.15
CA SER A 225 0.39 -3.21 15.69
C SER A 225 1.43 -4.32 15.64
N ARG A 226 1.66 -5.03 16.76
CA ARG A 226 2.62 -6.14 16.86
C ARG A 226 2.33 -7.26 15.85
N ASN A 227 1.07 -7.71 15.73
CA ASN A 227 0.71 -8.81 14.86
C ASN A 227 0.84 -8.42 13.37
N SER A 228 0.44 -7.20 13.00
CA SER A 228 0.51 -6.74 11.61
C SER A 228 1.95 -6.54 11.12
N THR A 229 2.89 -6.25 12.01
CA THR A 229 4.30 -6.00 11.66
C THR A 229 5.23 -7.19 11.91
N SER A 230 4.70 -8.31 12.42
CA SER A 230 5.46 -9.54 12.59
C SER A 230 5.94 -10.09 11.23
N ASN A 231 7.22 -10.41 11.09
CA ASN A 231 7.82 -10.89 9.84
C ASN A 231 7.38 -12.30 9.48
N TYR A 232 7.39 -13.19 10.48
CA TYR A 232 7.14 -14.63 10.34
C TYR A 232 6.33 -15.14 11.53
N GLY A 233 5.66 -16.25 11.31
CA GLY A 233 4.98 -17.01 12.33
C GLY A 233 4.79 -18.46 11.91
N SER A 234 4.56 -19.34 12.85
CA SER A 234 4.24 -20.75 12.57
C SER A 234 3.21 -21.28 13.54
N VAL A 235 2.43 -22.24 13.09
CA VAL A 235 1.45 -22.96 13.90
C VAL A 235 1.50 -24.45 13.57
N TYR A 236 1.04 -25.29 14.48
CA TYR A 236 0.85 -26.72 14.22
C TYR A 236 -0.55 -26.95 13.68
N THR A 237 -0.65 -27.62 12.55
CA THR A 237 -1.91 -27.98 11.90
C THR A 237 -2.43 -29.33 12.40
N SER A 238 -3.68 -29.67 12.06
CA SER A 238 -4.36 -30.90 12.50
C SER A 238 -3.61 -32.20 12.19
N ASN A 239 -2.75 -32.19 11.16
CA ASN A 239 -1.91 -33.35 10.79
C ASN A 239 -0.55 -33.38 11.53
N GLY A 240 -0.38 -32.57 12.58
CA GLY A 240 0.85 -32.48 13.39
C GLY A 240 2.03 -31.79 12.71
N ARG A 241 1.84 -31.22 11.50
CA ARG A 241 2.90 -30.51 10.79
C ARG A 241 2.96 -29.03 11.20
N GLN A 242 4.18 -28.54 11.36
CA GLN A 242 4.40 -27.11 11.52
C GLN A 242 4.22 -26.40 10.17
N GLN A 243 3.27 -25.46 10.13
CA GLN A 243 3.03 -24.61 8.97
C GLN A 243 3.58 -23.23 9.22
N SER A 244 4.55 -22.82 8.40
CA SER A 244 5.15 -21.46 8.47
C SER A 244 4.42 -20.48 7.59
N TYR A 245 4.35 -19.23 8.07
CA TYR A 245 3.76 -18.09 7.41
C TYR A 245 4.73 -16.92 7.41
N LYS A 246 4.62 -16.05 6.40
CA LYS A 246 5.36 -14.80 6.31
C LYS A 246 4.42 -13.62 6.18
N ASN A 247 4.89 -12.45 6.57
CA ASN A 247 4.11 -11.23 6.42
C ASN A 247 3.69 -11.03 4.96
N SER A 248 2.45 -10.62 4.74
CA SER A 248 1.92 -10.34 3.40
C SER A 248 2.52 -9.10 2.74
N ASN A 249 3.08 -8.18 3.55
CA ASN A 249 3.72 -6.95 3.07
C ASN A 249 5.23 -7.17 2.86
N ALA A 250 5.70 -6.90 1.64
CA ALA A 250 7.12 -6.98 1.30
C ALA A 250 7.96 -5.96 2.08
N LEU A 251 7.46 -4.74 2.30
CA LEU A 251 8.17 -3.70 3.04
C LEU A 251 8.51 -4.12 4.48
N VAL A 252 7.64 -4.90 5.14
CA VAL A 252 7.93 -5.46 6.46
C VAL A 252 9.03 -6.51 6.37
N ARG A 253 8.95 -7.41 5.37
CA ARG A 253 9.92 -8.51 5.24
C ARG A 253 11.32 -8.05 4.82
N GLU A 254 11.39 -7.00 4.01
CA GLU A 254 12.65 -6.41 3.52
C GLU A 254 13.33 -5.57 4.61
N GLY A 255 12.57 -5.03 5.55
CA GLY A 255 13.09 -4.09 6.54
C GLY A 255 13.33 -2.70 5.95
N GLY A 256 14.05 -1.85 6.67
CA GLY A 256 14.38 -0.49 6.23
C GLY A 256 13.31 0.56 6.53
N TRP A 257 12.06 0.15 6.75
CA TRP A 257 10.95 1.02 7.14
C TRP A 257 10.63 0.85 8.62
N ASN A 258 10.46 1.94 9.33
CA ASN A 258 9.92 1.91 10.70
C ASN A 258 8.38 1.84 10.63
N ILE A 259 7.86 0.63 10.35
CA ILE A 259 6.42 0.37 10.22
C ILE A 259 5.84 0.01 11.58
N GLU A 260 4.84 0.78 12.02
CA GLU A 260 4.11 0.58 13.28
C GLU A 260 2.85 -0.27 13.11
N LEU A 261 2.22 -0.20 11.92
CA LEU A 261 1.04 -0.95 11.57
C LEU A 261 0.94 -1.06 10.05
N GLN A 262 0.46 -2.19 9.56
CA GLN A 262 0.18 -2.36 8.13
C GLN A 262 -0.94 -3.35 7.85
N LYS A 263 -1.50 -3.27 6.65
CA LYS A 263 -2.30 -4.34 6.05
C LYS A 263 -2.29 -4.23 4.54
N THR A 264 -2.10 -5.36 3.87
CA THR A 264 -2.25 -5.48 2.42
C THR A 264 -3.59 -6.10 2.06
N GLY A 265 -4.10 -5.80 0.87
CA GLY A 265 -5.31 -6.39 0.32
C GLY A 265 -5.18 -6.70 -1.16
N TYR A 266 -5.85 -7.77 -1.59
CA TYR A 266 -6.03 -8.12 -3.00
C TYR A 266 -7.24 -9.01 -3.21
N ILE A 267 -8.12 -8.58 -4.06
CA ILE A 267 -9.05 -9.36 -4.87
C ILE A 267 -9.04 -8.73 -6.27
N ARG A 268 -9.58 -9.41 -7.26
CA ARG A 268 -9.57 -8.90 -8.65
C ARG A 268 -10.22 -7.52 -8.75
N GLU A 269 -11.32 -7.30 -8.05
CA GLU A 269 -12.12 -6.06 -8.09
C GLU A 269 -11.46 -4.90 -7.33
N ALA A 270 -10.64 -5.20 -6.32
CA ALA A 270 -9.93 -4.20 -5.52
C ALA A 270 -8.56 -3.82 -6.06
N GLY A 271 -8.00 -4.63 -6.98
CA GLY A 271 -6.59 -4.51 -7.31
C GLY A 271 -5.68 -4.72 -6.10
N ARG A 272 -4.45 -4.25 -6.14
CA ARG A 272 -3.50 -4.34 -5.03
C ARG A 272 -3.59 -3.10 -4.15
N SER A 273 -3.92 -3.30 -2.89
CA SER A 273 -4.12 -2.22 -1.92
C SER A 273 -3.25 -2.39 -0.69
N MET A 274 -2.92 -1.30 -0.01
CA MET A 274 -2.11 -1.30 1.20
C MET A 274 -2.43 -0.09 2.07
N VAL A 275 -2.43 -0.31 3.38
CA VAL A 275 -2.32 0.75 4.37
C VAL A 275 -1.07 0.52 5.21
N VAL A 276 -0.36 1.61 5.53
CA VAL A 276 0.84 1.60 6.37
C VAL A 276 0.80 2.81 7.29
N LYS A 277 1.03 2.59 8.57
CA LYS A 277 1.45 3.63 9.51
C LYS A 277 2.94 3.42 9.78
N ALA A 278 3.73 4.44 9.53
CA ALA A 278 5.19 4.37 9.63
C ALA A 278 5.78 5.71 10.06
N SER A 279 7.08 5.71 10.36
CA SER A 279 7.86 6.94 10.57
C SER A 279 8.86 7.08 9.44
N VAL A 280 8.81 8.21 8.71
CA VAL A 280 9.76 8.61 7.67
C VAL A 280 10.46 9.86 8.16
N GLN A 281 11.79 9.84 8.32
CA GLN A 281 12.57 10.96 8.92
C GLN A 281 11.99 11.47 10.25
N ASN A 282 11.64 10.56 11.16
CA ASN A 282 10.99 10.89 12.44
C ASN A 282 9.61 11.59 12.29
N GLN A 283 9.06 11.64 11.09
CA GLN A 283 7.72 12.15 10.82
C GLN A 283 6.73 10.96 10.77
N PRO A 284 5.82 10.85 11.74
CA PRO A 284 4.84 9.76 11.75
C PRO A 284 3.78 10.01 10.68
N VAL A 285 3.60 9.04 9.78
CA VAL A 285 2.67 9.15 8.66
C VAL A 285 1.77 7.94 8.52
N THR A 286 0.56 8.17 8.03
CA THR A 286 -0.30 7.13 7.47
C THR A 286 -0.29 7.24 5.96
N ILE A 287 -0.04 6.12 5.28
CA ILE A 287 -0.06 5.97 3.84
C ILE A 287 -1.17 4.98 3.48
N VAL A 288 -2.10 5.41 2.63
CA VAL A 288 -3.15 4.57 2.05
C VAL A 288 -2.96 4.53 0.55
N LEU A 289 -2.85 3.33 -0.01
CA LEU A 289 -2.74 3.08 -1.46
C LEU A 289 -3.80 2.07 -1.87
N LEU A 290 -4.70 2.46 -2.80
CA LEU A 290 -5.79 1.60 -3.25
C LEU A 290 -5.72 1.38 -4.76
N ASN A 291 -6.00 0.15 -5.16
CA ASN A 291 -6.10 -0.28 -6.54
C ASN A 291 -4.85 0.04 -7.37
N SER A 292 -3.69 -0.42 -6.90
CA SER A 292 -2.48 -0.49 -7.71
C SER A 292 -2.55 -1.68 -8.68
N PRO A 293 -1.98 -1.57 -9.90
CA PRO A 293 -2.09 -2.62 -10.92
C PRO A 293 -1.34 -3.91 -10.55
N SER A 294 -0.27 -3.84 -9.77
CA SER A 294 0.52 -5.01 -9.35
C SER A 294 1.06 -4.86 -7.92
N SER A 295 1.53 -5.97 -7.34
CA SER A 295 2.22 -5.94 -6.03
C SER A 295 3.49 -5.11 -6.08
N LEU A 296 4.25 -5.19 -7.18
CA LEU A 296 5.46 -4.40 -7.39
C LEU A 296 5.12 -2.90 -7.51
N SER A 297 4.11 -2.54 -8.29
CA SER A 297 3.66 -1.16 -8.44
C SER A 297 3.28 -0.53 -7.10
N ARG A 298 2.55 -1.28 -6.26
CA ARG A 298 2.16 -0.83 -4.91
C ARG A 298 3.37 -0.57 -4.00
N VAL A 299 4.36 -1.46 -4.03
CA VAL A 299 5.61 -1.29 -3.27
C VAL A 299 6.43 -0.12 -3.81
N ASN A 300 6.51 0.02 -5.14
CA ASN A 300 7.20 1.14 -5.76
C ASN A 300 6.49 2.49 -5.46
N ASP A 301 5.16 2.52 -5.42
CA ASP A 301 4.42 3.71 -5.00
C ASP A 301 4.79 4.11 -3.56
N ALA A 302 4.90 3.15 -2.63
CA ALA A 302 5.36 3.44 -1.26
C ALA A 302 6.79 4.00 -1.23
N ARG A 303 7.71 3.42 -2.00
CA ARG A 303 9.10 3.92 -2.10
C ARG A 303 9.20 5.31 -2.72
N LYS A 304 8.36 5.61 -3.73
CA LYS A 304 8.26 6.97 -4.30
C LYS A 304 7.76 7.98 -3.26
N ILE A 305 6.80 7.60 -2.43
CA ILE A 305 6.32 8.43 -1.33
C ILE A 305 7.45 8.70 -0.33
N GLU A 306 8.19 7.67 0.07
CA GLU A 306 9.35 7.80 0.95
C GLU A 306 10.37 8.79 0.35
N SER A 307 10.82 8.56 -0.88
CA SER A 307 11.78 9.44 -1.58
C SER A 307 11.27 10.88 -1.69
N TRP A 308 9.98 11.06 -2.01
CA TRP A 308 9.36 12.37 -2.08
C TRP A 308 9.33 13.08 -0.72
N MET A 309 9.01 12.34 0.36
CA MET A 309 9.02 12.91 1.71
C MET A 309 10.43 13.30 2.15
N LEU A 310 11.47 12.55 1.75
CA LEU A 310 12.88 12.85 2.03
C LEU A 310 13.35 14.16 1.38
N GLN A 311 12.74 14.57 0.27
CA GLN A 311 13.07 15.79 -0.47
C GLN A 311 12.28 17.02 0.02
N ARG A 312 11.27 16.85 0.88
CA ARG A 312 10.51 17.98 1.44
C ARG A 312 11.30 18.66 2.54
N PRO A 313 11.37 20.00 2.56
CA PRO A 313 11.90 20.71 3.72
C PRO A 313 11.05 20.38 4.94
N SER A 314 11.73 20.09 6.06
CA SER A 314 11.14 19.77 7.37
C SER A 314 10.45 20.97 7.99
#